data_ecdbab0f1adb6a037e73af2da9fab84e
#
_entry.id   ecdbab0f1adb6a037e73af2da9fab84e
#
_cell.length_a   1.000
_cell.length_b   1.000
_cell.length_c   1.000
_cell.angle_alpha   90.00
_cell.angle_beta   90.00
_cell.angle_gamma   90.00
#
_symmetry.space_group_name_H-M   'P 1'
#
loop_
_entity.id
_entity.type
_entity.pdbx_description
1 polymer ?
#
loop_
_entity_poly.entity_id
_entity_poly.type
_entity_poly.pdbx_seq_one_letter_code
_entity_poly.pdbx_strand_id
1 'polypeptide(L)'
;MKRTTTFLSLLALSAGLLAQSSVKTERQYLSGRGCDDMVQWDFMCTGGNNSGKWTKIGVPSCWELQGFGTYQYGMKFYGKAFPEGVADEQGLYKYEFELPAEWNGKQIELVFEGSMTDTQVKINGRKAGSMHQGAFYRFIYNVSDRVFFGSKKKNVLEVTVSKESANAGVNLAERRADYWNFGGIFRPVFIVAKPAQNIDRLAIDAKADGNFYADCFLNMAVEGARIHTVITDVKGKKVAENTSDVRTGSDHASINFTVKSPELWTAETPTMYQATFTLLDKAGKTLHVENQKFGFRTIETRESDGLYINGQRVMIKGVNRHSFRPESGRTLSKAKNIEDVLLIKSMNMNAVRLSHYPADPEFFEACDSLGLYVMDELSGWHGKHETINGQKLVKEMITRDVNHPCIIWWSNGNEKGWNTELDGEFHKYDPQKRPVLHPQGNFSGYETMHYRSYGESQNYMRLPEIFMPTEFLHGLYDGGHGAGLYDYWEMMRKHPRCAGGFLWVLADEGVKRVDMNGFIDNCGNYGADGIVGPHHEKEGSSGKTTVNYNGDR
;
A
#
# COMPACT_ATOMS: atom_id res chain seq x y z
N MET A 1 -8.24 -29.74 52.54
CA MET A 1 -8.74 -28.40 52.11
C MET A 1 -7.69 -27.60 51.31
N LYS A 2 -7.10 -28.14 50.25
CA LYS A 2 -6.13 -27.42 49.39
C LYS A 2 -6.39 -27.59 47.87
N ARG A 3 -7.48 -28.24 47.46
CA ARG A 3 -7.80 -28.46 46.03
C ARG A 3 -8.89 -27.55 45.45
N THR A 4 -9.61 -26.82 46.29
CA THR A 4 -10.76 -25.98 45.82
C THR A 4 -10.34 -24.57 45.42
N THR A 5 -9.21 -24.05 45.89
CA THR A 5 -8.74 -22.69 45.60
C THR A 5 -8.05 -22.58 44.23
N THR A 6 -7.46 -23.68 43.73
CA THR A 6 -6.78 -23.68 42.42
C THR A 6 -7.77 -23.70 41.24
N PHE A 7 -8.97 -24.25 41.42
CA PHE A 7 -9.99 -24.30 40.37
C PHE A 7 -10.70 -22.97 40.17
N LEU A 8 -10.90 -22.18 41.24
CA LEU A 8 -11.51 -20.84 41.10
C LEU A 8 -10.55 -19.82 40.44
N SER A 9 -9.25 -19.94 40.68
CA SER A 9 -8.27 -19.04 40.04
C SER A 9 -8.09 -19.33 38.54
N LEU A 10 -8.20 -20.59 38.11
CA LEU A 10 -8.15 -20.95 36.69
C LEU A 10 -9.42 -20.50 35.94
N LEU A 11 -10.62 -20.58 36.54
CA LEU A 11 -11.86 -20.07 35.94
C LEU A 11 -11.85 -18.54 35.86
N ALA A 12 -11.32 -17.83 36.85
CA ALA A 12 -11.21 -16.38 36.82
C ALA A 12 -10.20 -15.89 35.77
N LEU A 13 -9.07 -16.62 35.58
CA LEU A 13 -8.10 -16.32 34.51
C LEU A 13 -8.67 -16.59 33.12
N SER A 14 -9.42 -17.67 32.94
CA SER A 14 -10.02 -17.99 31.64
C SER A 14 -11.16 -17.03 31.27
N ALA A 15 -11.98 -16.60 32.24
CA ALA A 15 -13.02 -15.60 32.04
C ALA A 15 -12.42 -14.21 31.75
N GLY A 16 -11.31 -13.84 32.39
CA GLY A 16 -10.58 -12.60 32.13
C GLY A 16 -9.93 -12.56 30.74
N LEU A 17 -9.38 -13.66 30.27
CA LEU A 17 -8.83 -13.80 28.94
C LEU A 17 -9.91 -13.75 27.85
N LEU A 18 -11.05 -14.40 28.06
CA LEU A 18 -12.20 -14.34 27.13
C LEU A 18 -12.82 -12.94 27.06
N ALA A 19 -12.95 -12.25 28.19
CA ALA A 19 -13.45 -10.87 28.21
C ALA A 19 -12.50 -9.89 27.51
N GLN A 20 -11.18 -10.12 27.59
CA GLN A 20 -10.18 -9.26 26.94
C GLN A 20 -10.09 -9.51 25.43
N SER A 21 -10.35 -10.74 24.95
CA SER A 21 -10.44 -11.03 23.52
C SER A 21 -11.66 -10.42 22.86
N SER A 22 -12.76 -10.25 23.59
CA SER A 22 -14.02 -9.69 23.08
C SER A 22 -13.95 -8.20 22.72
N VAL A 23 -13.01 -7.43 23.28
CA VAL A 23 -12.86 -5.98 23.06
C VAL A 23 -11.80 -5.61 22.03
N LYS A 24 -11.17 -6.59 21.36
CA LYS A 24 -10.17 -6.38 20.31
C LYS A 24 -10.77 -6.61 18.93
N THR A 25 -10.16 -5.97 17.95
CA THR A 25 -10.32 -6.34 16.53
C THR A 25 -9.79 -7.75 16.30
N GLU A 26 -10.60 -8.62 15.70
CA GLU A 26 -10.24 -9.98 15.32
C GLU A 26 -10.28 -10.11 13.79
N ARG A 27 -9.47 -11.02 13.22
CA ARG A 27 -9.36 -11.20 11.78
C ARG A 27 -9.36 -12.69 11.40
N GLN A 28 -10.11 -13.02 10.33
CA GLN A 28 -10.10 -14.32 9.71
C GLN A 28 -9.83 -14.18 8.21
N TYR A 29 -8.74 -14.75 7.72
CA TYR A 29 -8.45 -14.78 6.29
C TYR A 29 -9.36 -15.78 5.57
N LEU A 30 -9.91 -15.37 4.44
CA LEU A 30 -10.67 -16.21 3.51
C LEU A 30 -9.79 -16.69 2.35
N SER A 31 -8.73 -15.97 2.06
CA SER A 31 -7.68 -16.30 1.09
C SER A 31 -6.36 -16.56 1.80
N GLY A 32 -5.31 -16.87 1.04
CA GLY A 32 -3.93 -16.73 1.51
C GLY A 32 -3.56 -15.27 1.77
N ARG A 33 -2.36 -15.06 2.30
CA ARG A 33 -1.79 -13.74 2.57
C ARG A 33 -0.91 -13.24 1.43
N GLY A 34 -0.57 -14.10 0.49
CA GLY A 34 0.25 -13.80 -0.67
C GLY A 34 0.42 -15.01 -1.59
N CYS A 35 1.39 -14.93 -2.51
CA CYS A 35 1.63 -15.99 -3.48
C CYS A 35 2.15 -17.30 -2.87
N ASP A 36 2.65 -17.27 -1.63
CA ASP A 36 3.29 -18.44 -1.00
C ASP A 36 2.29 -19.32 -0.23
N ASP A 37 1.07 -18.84 0.05
CA ASP A 37 0.08 -19.53 0.89
C ASP A 37 -1.36 -19.45 0.33
N MET A 38 -1.52 -19.45 -0.98
CA MET A 38 -2.80 -19.33 -1.67
C MET A 38 -3.84 -20.38 -1.21
N VAL A 39 -5.09 -19.94 -1.05
CA VAL A 39 -6.24 -20.81 -0.69
C VAL A 39 -7.06 -21.10 -1.94
N GLN A 40 -7.47 -22.36 -2.13
CA GLN A 40 -8.25 -22.80 -3.30
C GLN A 40 -9.71 -22.36 -3.21
N TRP A 41 -10.15 -21.54 -4.18
CA TRP A 41 -11.54 -21.14 -4.37
C TRP A 41 -12.13 -21.78 -5.63
N ASP A 42 -13.45 -21.94 -5.71
CA ASP A 42 -14.12 -22.26 -6.97
C ASP A 42 -14.00 -21.06 -7.92
N PHE A 43 -13.69 -21.33 -9.17
CA PHE A 43 -13.39 -20.31 -10.17
C PHE A 43 -13.86 -20.67 -11.56
N MET A 44 -14.31 -19.69 -12.33
CA MET A 44 -14.53 -19.77 -13.76
C MET A 44 -14.11 -18.47 -14.43
N CYS A 45 -13.22 -18.55 -15.43
CA CYS A 45 -12.92 -17.45 -16.34
C CYS A 45 -13.89 -17.45 -17.51
N THR A 46 -14.39 -16.28 -17.91
CA THR A 46 -15.39 -16.17 -19.01
C THR A 46 -14.77 -16.15 -20.40
N GLY A 47 -13.48 -15.82 -20.53
CA GLY A 47 -12.76 -15.72 -21.81
C GLY A 47 -11.30 -16.12 -21.68
N GLY A 48 -10.59 -16.19 -22.80
CA GLY A 48 -9.18 -16.55 -22.87
C GLY A 48 -8.89 -18.01 -22.56
N ASN A 49 -7.65 -18.28 -22.10
CA ASN A 49 -7.20 -19.64 -21.78
C ASN A 49 -8.06 -20.29 -20.69
N ASN A 50 -8.34 -21.59 -20.85
CA ASN A 50 -9.09 -22.42 -19.89
C ASN A 50 -10.43 -21.85 -19.42
N SER A 51 -11.10 -21.04 -20.25
CA SER A 51 -12.37 -20.39 -19.93
C SER A 51 -13.58 -21.33 -20.04
N GLY A 52 -14.73 -20.86 -19.50
CA GLY A 52 -16.05 -21.50 -19.67
C GLY A 52 -16.31 -22.70 -18.76
N LYS A 53 -15.43 -23.05 -17.85
CA LYS A 53 -15.57 -24.20 -16.94
C LYS A 53 -15.29 -23.82 -15.50
N TRP A 54 -16.13 -24.29 -14.58
CA TRP A 54 -15.84 -24.21 -13.16
C TRP A 54 -14.68 -25.13 -12.80
N THR A 55 -13.73 -24.59 -12.06
CA THR A 55 -12.52 -25.27 -11.58
C THR A 55 -12.08 -24.67 -10.24
N LYS A 56 -10.83 -24.86 -9.86
CA LYS A 56 -10.22 -24.24 -8.68
C LYS A 56 -9.13 -23.27 -9.12
N ILE A 57 -8.95 -22.20 -8.31
CA ILE A 57 -7.85 -21.26 -8.44
C ILE A 57 -7.27 -20.93 -7.07
N GLY A 58 -5.97 -20.73 -6.97
CA GLY A 58 -5.34 -20.19 -5.77
C GLY A 58 -5.66 -18.70 -5.61
N VAL A 59 -6.09 -18.27 -4.43
CA VAL A 59 -6.36 -16.86 -4.09
C VAL A 59 -5.52 -16.48 -2.88
N PRO A 60 -4.77 -15.34 -2.91
CA PRO A 60 -4.73 -14.35 -3.98
C PRO A 60 -3.86 -14.77 -5.16
N SER A 61 -4.23 -14.37 -6.37
CA SER A 61 -3.42 -14.57 -7.58
C SER A 61 -3.86 -13.67 -8.74
N CYS A 62 -2.94 -13.45 -9.69
CA CYS A 62 -3.27 -13.04 -11.05
C CYS A 62 -3.69 -14.31 -11.82
N TRP A 63 -4.88 -14.34 -12.39
CA TRP A 63 -5.40 -15.58 -12.99
C TRP A 63 -4.63 -16.05 -14.23
N GLU A 64 -3.96 -15.14 -14.96
CA GLU A 64 -3.13 -15.48 -16.12
C GLU A 64 -1.97 -16.40 -15.71
N LEU A 65 -1.37 -16.13 -14.55
CA LEU A 65 -0.27 -16.94 -14.01
C LEU A 65 -0.73 -18.26 -13.37
N GLN A 66 -2.06 -18.44 -13.25
CA GLN A 66 -2.69 -19.71 -12.92
C GLN A 66 -3.22 -20.46 -14.18
N GLY A 67 -2.92 -19.91 -15.39
CA GLY A 67 -3.27 -20.52 -16.67
C GLY A 67 -4.61 -20.12 -17.25
N PHE A 68 -5.24 -19.06 -16.78
CA PHE A 68 -6.55 -18.60 -17.25
C PHE A 68 -6.43 -17.26 -17.99
N GLY A 69 -7.49 -16.91 -18.75
CA GLY A 69 -7.62 -15.58 -19.35
C GLY A 69 -6.59 -15.30 -20.44
N THR A 70 -6.34 -14.03 -20.68
CA THR A 70 -5.50 -13.53 -21.78
C THR A 70 -4.40 -12.62 -21.23
N TYR A 71 -3.15 -12.91 -21.54
CA TYR A 71 -2.04 -12.00 -21.21
C TYR A 71 -2.13 -10.73 -22.03
N GLN A 72 -1.96 -9.57 -21.40
CA GLN A 72 -2.04 -8.28 -22.03
C GLN A 72 -1.04 -7.28 -21.41
N TYR A 73 -0.32 -6.55 -22.27
CA TYR A 73 0.47 -5.39 -21.87
C TYR A 73 -0.34 -4.10 -22.04
N GLY A 74 -0.13 -3.11 -21.19
CA GLY A 74 -1.02 -1.97 -21.07
C GLY A 74 -0.95 -0.96 -22.21
N MET A 75 0.20 -0.83 -22.90
CA MET A 75 0.32 0.14 -23.98
C MET A 75 0.99 -0.40 -25.24
N LYS A 76 0.80 0.35 -26.34
CA LYS A 76 1.50 0.15 -27.60
C LYS A 76 2.72 1.04 -27.65
N PHE A 77 3.89 0.45 -27.82
CA PHE A 77 5.09 1.20 -28.09
C PHE A 77 5.53 1.03 -29.56
N TYR A 78 6.01 2.10 -30.19
CA TYR A 78 6.66 2.12 -31.51
C TYR A 78 5.93 1.34 -32.61
N GLY A 79 4.61 1.50 -32.69
CA GLY A 79 3.82 0.93 -33.78
C GLY A 79 3.58 -0.57 -33.73
N LYS A 80 4.05 -1.28 -32.71
CA LYS A 80 3.64 -2.68 -32.49
C LYS A 80 2.18 -2.71 -32.05
N ALA A 81 1.38 -3.45 -32.80
CA ALA A 81 -0.01 -3.68 -32.41
C ALA A 81 -0.06 -4.55 -31.16
N PHE A 82 -0.94 -4.18 -30.20
CA PHE A 82 -1.43 -5.16 -29.25
C PHE A 82 -2.04 -6.34 -30.01
N PRO A 83 -2.13 -7.55 -29.41
CA PRO A 83 -3.09 -8.52 -29.88
C PRO A 83 -4.41 -7.79 -30.11
N GLU A 84 -5.03 -8.02 -31.28
CA GLU A 84 -6.32 -7.41 -31.58
C GLU A 84 -7.32 -7.74 -30.47
N GLY A 85 -7.97 -6.70 -29.93
CA GLY A 85 -8.98 -6.82 -28.90
C GLY A 85 -8.53 -6.39 -27.52
N VAL A 86 -9.51 -6.10 -26.69
CA VAL A 86 -9.40 -5.80 -25.27
C VAL A 86 -9.63 -7.12 -24.53
N ALA A 87 -8.74 -7.45 -23.59
CA ALA A 87 -8.95 -8.60 -22.72
C ALA A 87 -9.99 -8.23 -21.67
N ASP A 88 -11.27 -8.44 -21.98
CA ASP A 88 -12.42 -8.03 -21.16
C ASP A 88 -13.05 -9.17 -20.36
N GLU A 89 -12.34 -10.31 -20.24
CA GLU A 89 -12.82 -11.45 -19.48
C GLU A 89 -13.11 -11.12 -18.02
N GLN A 90 -14.01 -11.94 -17.43
CA GLN A 90 -14.37 -11.89 -16.02
C GLN A 90 -13.94 -13.17 -15.31
N GLY A 91 -13.51 -13.02 -14.06
CA GLY A 91 -13.32 -14.12 -13.12
C GLY A 91 -14.54 -14.22 -12.19
N LEU A 92 -15.18 -15.37 -12.15
CA LEU A 92 -16.28 -15.70 -11.25
C LEU A 92 -15.74 -16.60 -10.14
N TYR A 93 -15.84 -16.14 -8.89
CA TYR A 93 -15.29 -16.82 -7.72
C TYR A 93 -16.40 -17.24 -6.77
N LYS A 94 -16.23 -18.40 -6.10
CA LYS A 94 -17.06 -18.81 -4.97
C LYS A 94 -16.20 -19.40 -3.86
N TYR A 95 -16.56 -19.06 -2.61
CA TYR A 95 -15.90 -19.59 -1.43
C TYR A 95 -16.89 -19.77 -0.29
N GLU A 96 -16.83 -20.93 0.39
CA GLU A 96 -17.62 -21.21 1.58
C GLU A 96 -16.79 -21.06 2.84
N PHE A 97 -17.33 -20.38 3.86
CA PHE A 97 -16.64 -20.18 5.12
C PHE A 97 -17.60 -20.15 6.31
N GLU A 98 -17.04 -20.37 7.50
CA GLU A 98 -17.75 -20.27 8.78
C GLU A 98 -17.18 -19.09 9.57
N LEU A 99 -18.02 -18.44 10.37
CA LEU A 99 -17.58 -17.40 11.30
C LEU A 99 -17.78 -17.90 12.74
N PRO A 100 -16.90 -17.53 13.68
CA PRO A 100 -17.03 -17.85 15.09
C PRO A 100 -18.37 -17.41 15.67
N ALA A 101 -19.00 -18.24 16.49
CA ALA A 101 -20.30 -17.96 17.11
C ALA A 101 -20.23 -16.71 18.01
N GLU A 102 -19.10 -16.49 18.66
CA GLU A 102 -18.81 -15.33 19.53
C GLU A 102 -18.67 -14.00 18.80
N TRP A 103 -18.62 -14.01 17.46
CA TRP A 103 -18.66 -12.78 16.67
C TRP A 103 -20.06 -12.24 16.44
N ASN A 104 -21.08 -13.00 16.83
CA ASN A 104 -22.45 -12.50 16.76
C ASN A 104 -22.64 -11.23 17.64
N GLY A 105 -23.19 -10.18 17.04
CA GLY A 105 -23.32 -8.86 17.68
C GLY A 105 -22.12 -7.94 17.53
N LYS A 106 -21.02 -8.39 16.91
CA LYS A 106 -19.91 -7.52 16.46
C LYS A 106 -20.24 -6.86 15.12
N GLN A 107 -19.52 -5.79 14.79
CA GLN A 107 -19.43 -5.25 13.44
C GLN A 107 -18.55 -6.16 12.60
N ILE A 108 -19.08 -6.65 11.49
CA ILE A 108 -18.38 -7.56 10.58
C ILE A 108 -18.09 -6.85 9.26
N GLU A 109 -16.82 -6.77 8.93
CA GLU A 109 -16.33 -6.14 7.70
C GLU A 109 -15.66 -7.19 6.81
N LEU A 110 -16.04 -7.22 5.53
CA LEU A 110 -15.35 -7.96 4.50
C LEU A 110 -14.37 -7.02 3.80
N VAL A 111 -13.09 -7.37 3.84
CA VAL A 111 -11.98 -6.55 3.35
C VAL A 111 -11.31 -7.22 2.15
N PHE A 112 -11.13 -6.47 1.09
CA PHE A 112 -10.27 -6.80 -0.04
C PHE A 112 -9.08 -5.84 -0.04
N GLU A 113 -7.86 -6.36 -0.05
CA GLU A 113 -6.65 -5.51 -0.15
C GLU A 113 -6.38 -5.01 -1.57
N GLY A 114 -6.97 -5.66 -2.57
CA GLY A 114 -6.92 -5.27 -3.99
C GLY A 114 -7.44 -6.36 -4.90
N SER A 115 -8.08 -5.92 -6.00
CA SER A 115 -8.68 -6.82 -7.00
C SER A 115 -8.74 -6.11 -8.36
N MET A 116 -8.24 -6.74 -9.42
CA MET A 116 -8.11 -6.15 -10.77
C MET A 116 -9.25 -6.59 -11.70
N THR A 117 -10.22 -5.66 -12.05
CA THR A 117 -10.31 -4.23 -11.73
C THR A 117 -11.66 -3.92 -11.11
N ASP A 118 -12.78 -4.13 -11.82
CA ASP A 118 -14.12 -3.95 -11.25
C ASP A 118 -14.54 -5.16 -10.44
N THR A 119 -14.94 -4.95 -9.18
CA THR A 119 -15.25 -6.03 -8.26
C THR A 119 -16.67 -5.92 -7.73
N GLN A 120 -17.51 -6.91 -8.03
CA GLN A 120 -18.85 -7.08 -7.47
C GLN A 120 -18.86 -8.21 -6.46
N VAL A 121 -19.42 -7.98 -5.29
CA VAL A 121 -19.41 -8.92 -4.18
C VAL A 121 -20.81 -9.23 -3.69
N LYS A 122 -21.08 -10.51 -3.48
CA LYS A 122 -22.29 -11.01 -2.79
C LYS A 122 -21.90 -11.92 -1.63
N ILE A 123 -22.65 -11.83 -0.56
CA ILE A 123 -22.61 -12.78 0.56
C ILE A 123 -24.01 -13.36 0.74
N ASN A 124 -24.09 -14.69 0.77
CA ASN A 124 -25.35 -15.40 0.94
C ASN A 124 -26.43 -14.94 -0.06
N GLY A 125 -26.04 -14.69 -1.32
CA GLY A 125 -26.90 -14.23 -2.40
C GLY A 125 -27.25 -12.73 -2.37
N ARG A 126 -26.87 -11.98 -1.32
CA ARG A 126 -27.15 -10.54 -1.18
C ARG A 126 -25.90 -9.71 -1.55
N LYS A 127 -26.08 -8.60 -2.29
CA LYS A 127 -24.96 -7.69 -2.61
C LYS A 127 -24.31 -7.17 -1.32
N ALA A 128 -22.99 -7.23 -1.23
CA ALA A 128 -22.24 -6.67 -0.09
C ALA A 128 -22.27 -5.13 -0.08
N GLY A 129 -22.20 -4.52 -1.25
CA GLY A 129 -22.25 -3.07 -1.46
C GLY A 129 -22.25 -2.72 -2.93
N SER A 130 -21.88 -1.48 -3.26
CA SER A 130 -21.65 -1.03 -4.63
C SER A 130 -20.43 -1.73 -5.23
N MET A 131 -20.40 -1.83 -6.57
CA MET A 131 -19.22 -2.30 -7.30
C MET A 131 -18.03 -1.40 -6.97
N HIS A 132 -16.88 -2.00 -6.63
CA HIS A 132 -15.64 -1.29 -6.49
C HIS A 132 -14.94 -1.17 -7.85
N GLN A 133 -14.36 0.00 -8.14
CA GLN A 133 -13.65 0.29 -9.39
C GLN A 133 -12.30 0.91 -9.08
N GLY A 134 -11.23 0.17 -9.35
CA GLY A 134 -9.85 0.49 -9.04
C GLY A 134 -9.11 -0.75 -8.55
N ALA A 135 -7.91 -1.01 -9.08
CA ALA A 135 -7.23 -2.28 -8.88
C ALA A 135 -6.46 -2.36 -7.56
N PHE A 136 -5.82 -1.26 -7.13
CA PHE A 136 -4.70 -1.32 -6.18
C PHE A 136 -5.07 -0.91 -4.76
N TYR A 137 -6.36 -0.71 -4.47
CA TYR A 137 -6.86 -0.08 -3.26
C TYR A 137 -7.57 -1.06 -2.37
N ARG A 138 -7.45 -0.86 -1.04
CA ARG A 138 -8.25 -1.58 -0.06
C ARG A 138 -9.67 -1.05 -0.09
N PHE A 139 -10.64 -1.96 -0.23
CA PHE A 139 -12.05 -1.63 -0.06
C PHE A 139 -12.75 -2.56 0.92
N ILE A 140 -13.78 -2.03 1.57
CA ILE A 140 -14.40 -2.65 2.74
C ILE A 140 -15.93 -2.61 2.59
N TYR A 141 -16.56 -3.72 2.91
CA TYR A 141 -18.02 -3.80 3.02
C TYR A 141 -18.43 -4.20 4.44
N ASN A 142 -19.31 -3.42 5.09
CA ASN A 142 -19.97 -3.86 6.31
C ASN A 142 -21.02 -4.91 5.93
N VAL A 143 -20.85 -6.13 6.42
CA VAL A 143 -21.67 -7.29 6.10
C VAL A 143 -22.33 -7.91 7.33
N SER A 144 -22.38 -7.17 8.44
CA SER A 144 -22.90 -7.63 9.73
C SER A 144 -24.30 -8.22 9.65
N ASP A 145 -25.17 -7.66 8.80
CA ASP A 145 -26.56 -8.11 8.59
C ASP A 145 -26.72 -9.20 7.53
N ARG A 146 -25.61 -9.69 6.95
CA ARG A 146 -25.60 -10.62 5.80
C ARG A 146 -24.95 -11.96 6.09
N VAL A 147 -24.30 -12.10 7.26
CA VAL A 147 -23.52 -13.28 7.62
C VAL A 147 -24.21 -14.15 8.67
N PHE A 148 -23.87 -15.43 8.68
CA PHE A 148 -24.27 -16.42 9.68
C PHE A 148 -23.09 -16.75 10.59
N PHE A 149 -23.35 -17.05 11.84
CA PHE A 149 -22.36 -17.36 12.85
C PHE A 149 -22.49 -18.81 13.35
N GLY A 150 -21.35 -19.41 13.71
CA GLY A 150 -21.25 -20.81 14.13
C GLY A 150 -21.34 -21.80 12.96
N SER A 151 -21.18 -23.09 13.26
CA SER A 151 -21.00 -24.15 12.26
C SER A 151 -22.32 -24.69 11.65
N LYS A 152 -23.50 -24.23 12.15
CA LYS A 152 -24.79 -24.74 11.67
C LYS A 152 -25.10 -24.35 10.22
N LYS A 153 -24.55 -23.23 9.74
CA LYS A 153 -24.78 -22.72 8.41
C LYS A 153 -23.54 -21.97 7.91
N LYS A 154 -22.98 -22.44 6.82
CA LYS A 154 -21.86 -21.79 6.15
C LYS A 154 -22.30 -20.52 5.45
N ASN A 155 -21.39 -19.58 5.35
CA ASN A 155 -21.51 -18.40 4.49
C ASN A 155 -20.97 -18.72 3.10
N VAL A 156 -21.60 -18.16 2.08
CA VAL A 156 -21.17 -18.27 0.70
C VAL A 156 -20.76 -16.88 0.20
N LEU A 157 -19.50 -16.71 -0.14
CA LEU A 157 -18.97 -15.54 -0.81
C LEU A 157 -18.96 -15.79 -2.32
N GLU A 158 -19.55 -14.88 -3.09
CA GLU A 158 -19.51 -14.87 -4.54
C GLU A 158 -18.90 -13.53 -4.99
N VAL A 159 -17.87 -13.61 -5.83
CA VAL A 159 -17.17 -12.43 -6.34
C VAL A 159 -17.09 -12.49 -7.86
N THR A 160 -17.43 -11.40 -8.53
CA THR A 160 -17.19 -11.21 -9.96
C THR A 160 -16.14 -10.12 -10.12
N VAL A 161 -15.03 -10.44 -10.77
CA VAL A 161 -13.96 -9.50 -11.09
C VAL A 161 -13.91 -9.33 -12.60
N SER A 162 -14.07 -8.09 -13.08
CA SER A 162 -13.88 -7.76 -14.49
C SER A 162 -12.47 -7.21 -14.71
N LYS A 163 -11.75 -7.73 -15.69
CA LYS A 163 -10.39 -7.29 -16.03
C LYS A 163 -10.38 -5.85 -16.55
N GLU A 164 -11.26 -5.52 -17.49
CA GLU A 164 -11.52 -4.14 -17.89
C GLU A 164 -12.58 -3.52 -16.99
N SER A 165 -12.40 -2.24 -16.66
CA SER A 165 -13.36 -1.48 -15.87
C SER A 165 -14.50 -0.95 -16.76
N ALA A 166 -15.72 -0.91 -16.22
CA ALA A 166 -16.83 -0.17 -16.81
C ALA A 166 -16.62 1.36 -16.75
N ASN A 167 -15.65 1.83 -15.93
CA ASN A 167 -15.27 3.22 -15.83
C ASN A 167 -14.07 3.50 -16.75
N ALA A 168 -14.27 4.31 -17.78
CA ALA A 168 -13.24 4.65 -18.76
C ALA A 168 -12.03 5.36 -18.13
N GLY A 169 -12.25 6.20 -17.10
CA GLY A 169 -11.19 6.89 -16.39
C GLY A 169 -10.25 5.91 -15.65
N VAL A 170 -10.82 4.84 -15.05
CA VAL A 170 -10.03 3.77 -14.42
C VAL A 170 -9.18 3.04 -15.47
N ASN A 171 -9.75 2.69 -16.62
CA ASN A 171 -8.97 2.05 -17.68
C ASN A 171 -7.83 2.95 -18.18
N LEU A 172 -8.07 4.24 -18.33
CA LEU A 172 -7.05 5.20 -18.74
C LEU A 172 -5.93 5.32 -17.68
N ALA A 173 -6.28 5.36 -16.40
CA ALA A 173 -5.33 5.56 -15.32
C ALA A 173 -4.55 4.29 -14.95
N GLU A 174 -5.16 3.10 -15.05
CA GLU A 174 -4.59 1.88 -14.49
C GLU A 174 -4.27 0.80 -15.52
N ARG A 175 -4.83 0.84 -16.72
CA ARG A 175 -4.74 -0.25 -17.69
C ARG A 175 -4.11 0.15 -19.03
N ARG A 176 -3.87 1.42 -19.25
CA ARG A 176 -3.21 1.97 -20.47
C ARG A 176 -1.80 2.48 -20.14
N ALA A 177 -1.13 1.79 -19.25
CA ALA A 177 0.22 2.12 -18.77
C ALA A 177 1.27 1.15 -19.31
N ASP A 178 2.54 1.52 -19.12
CA ASP A 178 3.70 0.75 -19.57
C ASP A 178 4.01 -0.38 -18.59
N TYR A 179 3.08 -1.31 -18.46
CA TYR A 179 3.23 -2.52 -17.64
C TYR A 179 2.21 -3.60 -18.00
N TRP A 180 2.43 -4.82 -17.50
CA TRP A 180 1.52 -5.94 -17.65
C TRP A 180 0.19 -5.72 -16.95
N ASN A 181 -0.92 -5.96 -17.67
CA ASN A 181 -2.27 -5.97 -17.14
C ASN A 181 -2.72 -7.38 -16.80
N PHE A 182 -3.09 -7.58 -15.55
CA PHE A 182 -3.63 -8.84 -15.07
C PHE A 182 -5.09 -8.68 -14.66
N GLY A 183 -5.74 -9.82 -14.41
CA GLY A 183 -7.04 -9.91 -13.78
C GLY A 183 -6.96 -10.76 -12.50
N GLY A 184 -7.90 -10.57 -11.60
CA GLY A 184 -8.05 -11.44 -10.44
C GLY A 184 -8.03 -10.74 -9.09
N ILE A 185 -8.34 -11.53 -8.07
CA ILE A 185 -8.17 -11.17 -6.66
C ILE A 185 -6.69 -11.40 -6.32
N PHE A 186 -5.86 -10.38 -6.50
CA PHE A 186 -4.40 -10.51 -6.44
C PHE A 186 -3.79 -10.16 -5.07
N ARG A 187 -4.61 -9.64 -4.15
CA ARG A 187 -4.24 -9.35 -2.77
C ARG A 187 -5.20 -10.04 -1.79
N PRO A 188 -4.85 -10.15 -0.50
CA PRO A 188 -5.64 -10.89 0.48
C PRO A 188 -7.10 -10.44 0.61
N VAL A 189 -7.96 -11.42 0.94
CA VAL A 189 -9.35 -11.22 1.34
C VAL A 189 -9.55 -11.78 2.74
N PHE A 190 -10.16 -11.00 3.64
CA PHE A 190 -10.40 -11.41 5.01
C PHE A 190 -11.63 -10.75 5.61
N ILE A 191 -12.14 -11.36 6.69
CA ILE A 191 -13.16 -10.78 7.56
C ILE A 191 -12.49 -10.14 8.76
N VAL A 192 -12.98 -8.96 9.14
CA VAL A 192 -12.64 -8.27 10.38
C VAL A 192 -13.89 -8.22 11.26
N ALA A 193 -13.74 -8.62 12.54
CA ALA A 193 -14.78 -8.50 13.55
C ALA A 193 -14.34 -7.48 14.61
N LYS A 194 -15.03 -6.35 14.67
CA LYS A 194 -14.83 -5.30 15.67
C LYS A 194 -15.97 -5.31 16.69
N PRO A 195 -15.76 -4.90 17.96
CA PRO A 195 -16.86 -4.66 18.89
C PRO A 195 -17.94 -3.74 18.28
N ALA A 196 -19.19 -3.83 18.75
CA ALA A 196 -20.30 -3.04 18.20
C ALA A 196 -20.04 -1.51 18.30
N GLN A 197 -19.39 -1.06 19.37
CA GLN A 197 -18.87 0.30 19.53
C GLN A 197 -17.34 0.21 19.44
N ASN A 198 -16.76 0.81 18.40
CA ASN A 198 -15.37 0.59 18.11
C ASN A 198 -14.67 1.86 17.57
N ILE A 199 -13.34 1.81 17.62
CA ILE A 199 -12.47 2.72 16.88
C ILE A 199 -12.46 2.23 15.42
N ASP A 200 -12.94 3.08 14.54
CA ASP A 200 -13.03 2.76 13.11
C ASP A 200 -11.71 3.04 12.39
N ARG A 201 -11.10 4.19 12.66
CA ARG A 201 -9.89 4.66 12.00
C ARG A 201 -9.04 5.53 12.91
N LEU A 202 -7.73 5.44 12.74
CA LEU A 202 -6.70 6.26 13.38
C LEU A 202 -5.85 6.97 12.32
N ALA A 203 -5.51 8.23 12.57
CA ALA A 203 -4.54 8.97 11.77
C ALA A 203 -3.59 9.74 12.68
N ILE A 204 -2.30 9.39 12.64
CA ILE A 204 -1.28 9.86 13.58
C ILE A 204 -0.36 10.87 12.90
N ASP A 205 -0.05 11.95 13.63
CA ASP A 205 1.04 12.89 13.33
C ASP A 205 1.96 13.00 14.55
N ALA A 206 3.11 12.35 14.51
CA ALA A 206 4.09 12.33 15.59
C ALA A 206 5.37 13.06 15.16
N LYS A 207 5.62 14.21 15.75
CA LYS A 207 6.71 15.11 15.38
C LYS A 207 8.01 14.83 16.12
N ALA A 208 9.13 15.23 15.53
CA ALA A 208 10.48 15.06 16.11
C ALA A 208 10.68 15.75 17.46
N ASP A 209 9.93 16.80 17.76
CA ASP A 209 9.93 17.48 19.05
C ASP A 209 9.19 16.72 20.16
N GLY A 210 8.57 15.58 19.81
CA GLY A 210 7.79 14.73 20.71
C GLY A 210 6.31 15.08 20.75
N ASN A 211 5.83 16.06 20.00
CA ASN A 211 4.41 16.32 19.89
C ASN A 211 3.73 15.12 19.20
N PHE A 212 2.80 14.50 19.91
CA PHE A 212 1.99 13.39 19.42
C PHE A 212 0.56 13.87 19.22
N TYR A 213 0.10 13.84 17.98
CA TYR A 213 -1.27 14.11 17.60
C TYR A 213 -1.87 12.86 16.96
N ALA A 214 -3.14 12.57 17.26
CA ALA A 214 -3.90 11.53 16.58
C ALA A 214 -5.37 11.92 16.43
N ASP A 215 -5.90 11.76 15.22
CA ASP A 215 -7.34 11.70 14.98
C ASP A 215 -7.84 10.27 15.22
N CYS A 216 -8.78 10.13 16.14
CA CYS A 216 -9.45 8.87 16.45
C CYS A 216 -10.91 8.95 16.03
N PHE A 217 -11.29 8.19 15.01
CA PHE A 217 -12.64 8.12 14.49
C PHE A 217 -13.34 6.89 15.05
N LEU A 218 -14.57 7.06 15.52
CA LEU A 218 -15.42 5.99 16.03
C LEU A 218 -16.46 5.61 14.97
N ASN A 219 -16.93 4.38 14.99
CA ASN A 219 -18.01 3.95 14.10
C ASN A 219 -19.37 4.59 14.44
N MET A 220 -19.50 5.11 15.63
CA MET A 220 -20.68 5.85 16.12
C MET A 220 -20.33 6.72 17.33
N ALA A 221 -21.15 7.74 17.59
CA ALA A 221 -21.05 8.52 18.81
C ALA A 221 -21.36 7.67 20.06
N VAL A 222 -20.52 7.77 21.09
CA VAL A 222 -20.67 7.07 22.37
C VAL A 222 -20.74 8.10 23.49
N GLU A 223 -21.82 8.10 24.26
CA GLU A 223 -22.06 9.09 25.33
C GLU A 223 -20.99 8.98 26.43
N GLY A 224 -20.33 10.11 26.73
CA GLY A 224 -19.32 10.21 27.78
C GLY A 224 -18.08 9.33 27.53
N ALA A 225 -17.82 8.98 26.25
CA ALA A 225 -16.66 8.19 25.87
C ALA A 225 -15.35 8.94 26.12
N ARG A 226 -14.31 8.15 26.41
CA ARG A 226 -12.93 8.62 26.53
C ARG A 226 -12.01 7.69 25.76
N ILE A 227 -10.91 8.25 25.24
CA ILE A 227 -9.84 7.49 24.62
C ILE A 227 -8.64 7.53 25.56
N HIS A 228 -8.26 6.38 26.10
CA HIS A 228 -7.01 6.22 26.82
C HIS A 228 -5.93 5.73 25.87
N THR A 229 -4.87 6.51 25.72
CA THR A 229 -3.77 6.23 24.79
C THR A 229 -2.50 5.94 25.57
N VAL A 230 -1.86 4.81 25.27
CA VAL A 230 -0.55 4.41 25.84
C VAL A 230 0.44 4.25 24.71
N ILE A 231 1.59 4.91 24.80
CA ILE A 231 2.71 4.74 23.86
C ILE A 231 3.78 3.87 24.50
N THR A 232 4.21 2.85 23.76
CA THR A 232 5.32 1.96 24.13
C THR A 232 6.41 1.99 23.06
N ASP A 233 7.67 1.82 23.51
CA ASP A 233 8.81 1.58 22.62
C ASP A 233 8.80 0.13 22.08
N VAL A 234 9.78 -0.19 21.21
CA VAL A 234 9.92 -1.53 20.60
C VAL A 234 10.16 -2.66 21.62
N LYS A 235 10.57 -2.33 22.85
CA LYS A 235 10.76 -3.29 23.95
C LYS A 235 9.50 -3.45 24.80
N GLY A 236 8.40 -2.75 24.45
CA GLY A 236 7.14 -2.75 25.20
C GLY A 236 7.15 -1.87 26.46
N LYS A 237 8.20 -1.05 26.68
CA LYS A 237 8.25 -0.12 27.81
C LYS A 237 7.35 1.07 27.51
N LYS A 238 6.46 1.39 28.46
CA LYS A 238 5.63 2.59 28.41
C LYS A 238 6.50 3.85 28.47
N VAL A 239 6.34 4.72 27.48
CA VAL A 239 7.05 6.01 27.38
C VAL A 239 6.13 7.21 27.62
N ALA A 240 4.83 7.07 27.37
CA ALA A 240 3.82 8.09 27.63
C ALA A 240 2.42 7.48 27.73
N GLU A 241 1.51 8.23 28.36
CA GLU A 241 0.08 7.92 28.35
C GLU A 241 -0.74 9.21 28.49
N ASN A 242 -1.97 9.19 27.96
CA ASN A 242 -2.92 10.28 28.05
C ASN A 242 -4.34 9.74 28.01
N THR A 243 -5.30 10.50 28.55
CA THR A 243 -6.73 10.22 28.38
C THR A 243 -7.41 11.47 27.86
N SER A 244 -8.09 11.35 26.73
CA SER A 244 -8.83 12.43 26.07
C SER A 244 -10.32 12.14 26.07
N ASP A 245 -11.14 13.14 26.34
CA ASP A 245 -12.58 13.03 26.25
C ASP A 245 -13.04 13.07 24.78
N VAL A 246 -14.05 12.27 24.44
CA VAL A 246 -14.79 12.38 23.19
C VAL A 246 -15.92 13.39 23.40
N ARG A 247 -15.97 14.43 22.56
CA ARG A 247 -17.03 15.44 22.64
C ARG A 247 -18.41 14.79 22.52
N THR A 248 -19.33 15.16 23.36
CA THR A 248 -20.72 14.64 23.35
C THR A 248 -21.35 14.76 21.97
N GLY A 249 -21.90 13.67 21.48
CA GLY A 249 -22.53 13.57 20.16
C GLY A 249 -21.54 13.48 18.98
N SER A 250 -20.22 13.45 19.24
CA SER A 250 -19.19 13.26 18.22
C SER A 250 -18.80 11.79 18.09
N ASP A 251 -18.47 11.40 16.87
CA ASP A 251 -17.82 10.14 16.52
C ASP A 251 -16.30 10.33 16.27
N HIS A 252 -15.74 11.45 16.72
CA HIS A 252 -14.34 11.83 16.50
C HIS A 252 -13.74 12.45 17.77
N ALA A 253 -12.49 12.08 18.07
CA ALA A 253 -11.66 12.69 19.10
C ALA A 253 -10.29 13.05 18.54
N SER A 254 -9.83 14.26 18.83
CA SER A 254 -8.44 14.67 18.61
C SER A 254 -7.64 14.47 19.90
N ILE A 255 -6.58 13.71 19.81
CA ILE A 255 -5.68 13.36 20.92
C ILE A 255 -4.41 14.14 20.75
N ASN A 256 -3.98 14.90 21.76
CA ASN A 256 -2.77 15.71 21.68
C ASN A 256 -2.04 15.69 23.03
N PHE A 257 -0.77 15.28 23.02
CA PHE A 257 0.13 15.35 24.19
C PHE A 257 1.59 15.23 23.75
N THR A 258 2.53 15.42 24.67
CA THR A 258 3.97 15.40 24.34
C THR A 258 4.64 14.15 24.92
N VAL A 259 5.44 13.46 24.10
CA VAL A 259 6.38 12.41 24.52
C VAL A 259 7.76 13.03 24.68
N LYS A 260 8.35 12.89 25.87
CA LYS A 260 9.62 13.52 26.19
C LYS A 260 10.77 12.84 25.45
N SER A 261 11.51 13.60 24.63
CA SER A 261 12.74 13.17 23.94
C SER A 261 12.62 11.81 23.27
N PRO A 262 11.70 11.59 22.32
CA PRO A 262 11.56 10.31 21.64
C PRO A 262 12.79 10.04 20.76
N GLU A 263 13.10 8.77 20.55
CA GLU A 263 14.00 8.33 19.49
C GLU A 263 13.30 8.53 18.14
N LEU A 264 14.01 9.14 17.19
CA LEU A 264 13.42 9.56 15.92
C LEU A 264 13.50 8.47 14.87
N TRP A 265 12.51 8.44 13.99
CA TRP A 265 12.50 7.60 12.81
C TRP A 265 13.24 8.28 11.65
N THR A 266 14.17 7.57 11.03
CA THR A 266 14.80 7.90 9.74
C THR A 266 15.03 6.61 8.94
N ALA A 267 15.40 6.70 7.64
CA ALA A 267 15.77 5.52 6.86
C ALA A 267 17.05 4.83 7.39
N GLU A 268 17.92 5.53 8.10
CA GLU A 268 19.14 5.00 8.72
C GLU A 268 18.88 4.43 10.12
N THR A 269 17.95 5.03 10.86
CA THR A 269 17.56 4.64 12.23
C THR A 269 16.04 4.52 12.33
N PRO A 270 15.46 3.42 11.84
CA PRO A 270 14.00 3.28 11.72
C PRO A 270 13.34 2.90 13.06
N THR A 271 13.38 3.83 14.03
CA THR A 271 12.81 3.61 15.35
C THR A 271 11.29 3.68 15.32
N MET A 272 10.66 2.55 15.66
CA MET A 272 9.21 2.39 15.72
C MET A 272 8.69 2.45 17.15
N TYR A 273 7.46 2.92 17.31
CA TYR A 273 6.67 2.91 18.54
C TYR A 273 5.32 2.24 18.26
N GLN A 274 4.64 1.85 19.33
CA GLN A 274 3.26 1.40 19.28
C GLN A 274 2.38 2.29 20.17
N ALA A 275 1.30 2.81 19.60
CA ALA A 275 0.22 3.44 20.33
C ALA A 275 -0.91 2.43 20.52
N THR A 276 -1.34 2.23 21.76
CA THR A 276 -2.54 1.45 22.12
C THR A 276 -3.64 2.41 22.50
N PHE A 277 -4.72 2.41 21.74
CA PHE A 277 -5.91 3.24 21.97
C PHE A 277 -7.01 2.38 22.59
N THR A 278 -7.49 2.79 23.75
CA THR A 278 -8.57 2.11 24.47
C THR A 278 -9.79 3.03 24.51
N LEU A 279 -10.85 2.64 23.83
CA LEU A 279 -12.16 3.31 23.91
C LEU A 279 -12.84 2.88 25.21
N LEU A 280 -13.17 3.85 26.05
CA LEU A 280 -13.85 3.68 27.33
C LEU A 280 -15.24 4.32 27.27
N ASP A 281 -16.24 3.69 27.89
CA ASP A 281 -17.53 4.33 28.14
C ASP A 281 -17.46 5.30 29.34
N LYS A 282 -18.58 5.95 29.67
CA LYS A 282 -18.68 6.89 30.80
C LYS A 282 -18.38 6.26 32.15
N ALA A 283 -18.60 4.96 32.32
CA ALA A 283 -18.30 4.21 33.55
C ALA A 283 -16.85 3.73 33.63
N GLY A 284 -16.06 3.93 32.58
CA GLY A 284 -14.69 3.46 32.47
C GLY A 284 -14.56 2.01 32.00
N LYS A 285 -15.63 1.40 31.51
CA LYS A 285 -15.59 0.07 30.91
C LYS A 285 -14.93 0.13 29.53
N THR A 286 -14.00 -0.78 29.26
CA THR A 286 -13.38 -0.92 27.94
C THR A 286 -14.39 -1.43 26.92
N LEU A 287 -14.56 -0.68 25.84
CA LEU A 287 -15.40 -1.01 24.69
C LEU A 287 -14.57 -1.58 23.54
N HIS A 288 -13.42 -0.97 23.22
CA HIS A 288 -12.53 -1.41 22.16
C HIS A 288 -11.08 -1.09 22.48
N VAL A 289 -10.15 -1.94 22.01
CA VAL A 289 -8.70 -1.71 22.05
C VAL A 289 -8.14 -1.87 20.65
N GLU A 290 -7.50 -0.83 20.16
CA GLU A 290 -6.82 -0.83 18.86
C GLU A 290 -5.35 -0.45 19.02
N ASN A 291 -4.47 -1.08 18.22
CA ASN A 291 -3.02 -0.86 18.25
C ASN A 291 -2.56 -0.30 16.91
N GLN A 292 -1.75 0.77 16.94
CA GLN A 292 -1.16 1.35 15.75
C GLN A 292 0.35 1.57 15.94
N LYS A 293 1.16 1.03 15.02
CA LYS A 293 2.59 1.34 14.94
C LYS A 293 2.79 2.69 14.26
N PHE A 294 3.81 3.43 14.68
CA PHE A 294 4.18 4.73 14.12
C PHE A 294 5.63 5.06 14.44
N GLY A 295 6.15 6.17 13.90
CA GLY A 295 7.48 6.70 14.21
C GLY A 295 7.42 8.21 14.40
N PHE A 296 8.27 8.75 15.30
CA PHE A 296 8.42 10.20 15.49
C PHE A 296 9.33 10.77 14.42
N ARG A 297 8.82 11.67 13.60
CA ARG A 297 9.60 12.41 12.60
C ARG A 297 8.93 13.70 12.18
N THR A 298 9.73 14.65 11.71
CA THR A 298 9.28 15.88 11.06
C THR A 298 9.83 15.92 9.65
N ILE A 299 8.95 16.17 8.67
CA ILE A 299 9.27 16.34 7.25
C ILE A 299 9.15 17.83 6.94
N GLU A 300 10.17 18.42 6.33
CA GLU A 300 10.17 19.81 5.91
C GLU A 300 10.61 19.92 4.45
N THR A 301 9.77 20.50 3.62
CA THR A 301 10.15 21.02 2.31
C THR A 301 10.54 22.48 2.50
N ARG A 302 11.85 22.79 2.46
CA ARG A 302 12.33 24.16 2.57
C ARG A 302 12.51 24.72 1.17
N GLU A 303 11.61 25.62 0.82
CA GLU A 303 11.60 26.24 -0.50
C GLU A 303 12.97 26.85 -0.85
N SER A 304 13.42 26.63 -2.08
CA SER A 304 14.73 27.05 -2.58
C SER A 304 15.95 26.53 -1.80
N ASP A 305 15.78 25.51 -0.97
CA ASP A 305 16.85 24.94 -0.14
C ASP A 305 16.91 23.41 -0.27
N GLY A 306 15.90 22.65 0.20
CA GLY A 306 15.94 21.19 0.08
C GLY A 306 14.91 20.45 0.94
N LEU A 307 15.04 19.13 0.94
CA LEU A 307 14.30 18.23 1.81
C LEU A 307 15.03 18.07 3.15
N TYR A 308 14.29 18.20 4.24
CA TYR A 308 14.79 17.97 5.59
C TYR A 308 13.93 16.96 6.33
N ILE A 309 14.58 16.03 7.01
CA ILE A 309 13.96 15.07 7.92
C ILE A 309 14.58 15.27 9.30
N ASN A 310 13.75 15.57 10.29
CA ASN A 310 14.16 15.85 11.66
C ASN A 310 15.22 17.00 11.74
N GLY A 311 15.04 18.03 10.90
CA GLY A 311 15.96 19.16 10.82
C GLY A 311 17.30 18.90 10.12
N GLN A 312 17.53 17.67 9.61
CA GLN A 312 18.72 17.33 8.84
C GLN A 312 18.39 17.27 7.35
N ARG A 313 19.24 17.88 6.52
CA ARG A 313 19.10 17.83 5.07
C ARG A 313 19.31 16.41 4.57
N VAL A 314 18.38 15.91 3.72
CA VAL A 314 18.43 14.56 3.17
C VAL A 314 18.58 14.60 1.65
N MET A 315 19.47 13.74 1.14
CA MET A 315 19.60 13.47 -0.29
C MET A 315 19.01 12.11 -0.60
N ILE A 316 18.09 12.08 -1.55
CA ILE A 316 17.39 10.87 -2.00
C ILE A 316 18.30 10.08 -2.96
N LYS A 317 18.64 8.89 -2.56
CA LYS A 317 19.27 7.85 -3.36
C LYS A 317 18.17 6.82 -3.64
N GLY A 318 17.30 7.16 -4.60
CA GLY A 318 16.05 6.45 -4.81
C GLY A 318 16.05 5.55 -6.04
N VAL A 319 15.07 4.65 -6.06
CA VAL A 319 14.76 3.79 -7.20
C VAL A 319 13.24 3.67 -7.35
N ASN A 320 12.75 3.56 -8.58
CA ASN A 320 11.37 3.18 -8.86
C ASN A 320 11.20 1.67 -8.70
N ARG A 321 10.03 1.24 -8.23
CA ARG A 321 9.72 -0.18 -8.03
C ARG A 321 8.31 -0.51 -8.49
N HIS A 322 8.19 -1.53 -9.33
CA HIS A 322 6.92 -2.23 -9.53
C HIS A 322 6.75 -3.36 -8.49
N SER A 323 5.51 -3.52 -7.97
CA SER A 323 5.14 -4.70 -7.16
C SER A 323 4.94 -5.87 -8.11
N PHE A 324 6.02 -6.66 -8.34
CA PHE A 324 6.02 -7.61 -9.44
C PHE A 324 7.00 -8.78 -9.24
N ARG A 325 6.63 -9.98 -9.73
CA ARG A 325 7.50 -11.16 -9.90
C ARG A 325 7.08 -11.95 -11.13
N PRO A 326 8.01 -12.61 -11.85
CA PRO A 326 7.72 -13.36 -13.06
C PRO A 326 6.67 -14.46 -12.88
N GLU A 327 6.70 -15.18 -11.76
CA GLU A 327 5.84 -16.33 -11.47
C GLU A 327 4.48 -15.96 -10.90
N SER A 328 4.35 -14.80 -10.28
CA SER A 328 3.15 -14.41 -9.54
C SER A 328 2.54 -13.08 -9.97
N GLY A 329 3.19 -12.38 -10.92
CA GLY A 329 2.77 -11.05 -11.36
C GLY A 329 2.74 -10.09 -10.17
N ARG A 330 1.60 -9.46 -9.95
CA ARG A 330 1.41 -8.47 -8.88
C ARG A 330 1.06 -9.08 -7.53
N THR A 331 0.90 -10.40 -7.44
CA THR A 331 0.68 -11.10 -6.17
C THR A 331 2.02 -11.39 -5.52
N LEU A 332 2.32 -10.68 -4.46
CA LEU A 332 3.55 -10.86 -3.69
C LEU A 332 3.28 -11.55 -2.36
N SER A 333 4.34 -11.85 -1.63
CA SER A 333 4.29 -12.28 -0.24
C SER A 333 5.09 -11.33 0.63
N LYS A 334 4.91 -11.43 1.95
CA LYS A 334 5.69 -10.65 2.91
C LYS A 334 7.21 -10.86 2.71
N ALA A 335 7.62 -12.11 2.45
CA ALA A 335 9.03 -12.43 2.21
C ALA A 335 9.57 -11.69 0.99
N LYS A 336 8.84 -11.69 -0.13
CA LYS A 336 9.24 -11.00 -1.37
C LYS A 336 9.29 -9.47 -1.19
N ASN A 337 8.37 -8.90 -0.43
CA ASN A 337 8.41 -7.47 -0.10
C ASN A 337 9.64 -7.11 0.75
N ILE A 338 10.02 -7.96 1.71
CA ILE A 338 11.23 -7.78 2.52
C ILE A 338 12.50 -7.92 1.65
N GLU A 339 12.54 -8.90 0.75
CA GLU A 339 13.63 -9.09 -0.22
C GLU A 339 13.90 -7.82 -1.04
N ASP A 340 12.85 -7.17 -1.55
CA ASP A 340 12.97 -5.92 -2.31
C ASP A 340 13.58 -4.80 -1.47
N VAL A 341 13.11 -4.62 -0.24
CA VAL A 341 13.66 -3.59 0.66
C VAL A 341 15.13 -3.85 0.97
N LEU A 342 15.50 -5.10 1.24
CA LEU A 342 16.90 -5.48 1.50
C LEU A 342 17.77 -5.30 0.26
N LEU A 343 17.26 -5.63 -0.93
CA LEU A 343 17.97 -5.43 -2.20
C LEU A 343 18.24 -3.94 -2.44
N ILE A 344 17.21 -3.08 -2.30
CA ILE A 344 17.34 -1.61 -2.44
C ILE A 344 18.40 -1.08 -1.45
N LYS A 345 18.35 -1.49 -0.20
CA LYS A 345 19.34 -1.07 0.81
C LYS A 345 20.74 -1.58 0.51
N SER A 346 20.87 -2.80 -0.03
CA SER A 346 22.18 -3.39 -0.40
C SER A 346 22.91 -2.58 -1.49
N MET A 347 22.17 -1.82 -2.31
CA MET A 347 22.69 -0.88 -3.30
C MET A 347 22.95 0.52 -2.72
N ASN A 348 22.98 0.67 -1.39
CA ASN A 348 23.13 1.94 -0.68
C ASN A 348 22.06 2.98 -1.05
N MET A 349 20.88 2.52 -1.40
CA MET A 349 19.71 3.38 -1.63
C MET A 349 18.94 3.59 -0.34
N ASN A 350 18.30 4.75 -0.19
CA ASN A 350 17.54 5.13 1.00
C ASN A 350 16.07 5.44 0.71
N ALA A 351 15.65 5.36 -0.56
CA ALA A 351 14.29 5.71 -0.95
C ALA A 351 13.75 4.84 -2.09
N VAL A 352 12.42 4.73 -2.15
CA VAL A 352 11.70 4.02 -3.20
C VAL A 352 10.45 4.81 -3.61
N ARG A 353 10.20 4.91 -4.92
CA ARG A 353 8.93 5.36 -5.47
C ARG A 353 8.13 4.16 -5.94
N LEU A 354 6.86 4.13 -5.58
CA LEU A 354 5.93 3.07 -5.97
C LEU A 354 5.33 3.40 -7.33
N SER A 355 6.00 3.02 -8.38
CA SER A 355 5.57 3.24 -9.76
C SER A 355 4.60 2.12 -10.19
N HIS A 356 3.35 2.38 -10.62
CA HIS A 356 2.62 3.64 -10.55
C HIS A 356 1.30 3.41 -9.81
N TYR A 357 1.36 2.82 -8.61
CA TYR A 357 0.20 2.39 -7.81
C TYR A 357 0.63 2.03 -6.37
N PRO A 358 -0.28 2.09 -5.40
CA PRO A 358 0.03 1.75 -4.02
C PRO A 358 0.49 0.29 -3.85
N ALA A 359 1.53 0.07 -3.05
CA ALA A 359 2.06 -1.26 -2.76
C ALA A 359 1.19 -2.06 -1.78
N ASP A 360 1.61 -3.31 -1.49
CA ASP A 360 1.04 -4.14 -0.43
C ASP A 360 1.35 -3.54 0.95
N PRO A 361 0.46 -3.71 1.95
CA PRO A 361 0.73 -3.23 3.32
C PRO A 361 2.03 -3.77 3.91
N GLU A 362 2.39 -5.02 3.61
CA GLU A 362 3.63 -5.66 4.09
C GLU A 362 4.90 -4.99 3.54
N PHE A 363 4.82 -4.32 2.37
CA PHE A 363 5.94 -3.55 1.84
C PHE A 363 6.19 -2.29 2.67
N PHE A 364 5.14 -1.56 3.04
CA PHE A 364 5.27 -0.40 3.92
C PHE A 364 5.76 -0.81 5.31
N GLU A 365 5.26 -1.92 5.88
CA GLU A 365 5.76 -2.46 7.15
C GLU A 365 7.26 -2.78 7.09
N ALA A 366 7.73 -3.31 5.96
CA ALA A 366 9.15 -3.58 5.73
C ALA A 366 9.95 -2.26 5.62
N CYS A 367 9.45 -1.27 4.88
CA CYS A 367 10.07 0.06 4.78
C CYS A 367 10.12 0.78 6.14
N ASP A 368 9.05 0.67 6.95
CA ASP A 368 9.00 1.25 8.29
C ASP A 368 10.07 0.67 9.22
N SER A 369 10.26 -0.66 9.17
CA SER A 369 11.12 -1.38 10.11
C SER A 369 12.57 -1.51 9.66
N LEU A 370 12.83 -1.55 8.35
CA LEU A 370 14.17 -1.66 7.78
C LEU A 370 14.74 -0.31 7.33
N GLY A 371 13.89 0.70 7.18
CA GLY A 371 14.24 2.08 6.87
C GLY A 371 14.42 2.35 5.38
N LEU A 372 13.35 2.79 4.71
CA LEU A 372 13.36 3.44 3.40
C LEU A 372 12.38 4.60 3.41
N TYR A 373 12.73 5.71 2.76
CA TYR A 373 11.77 6.77 2.44
C TYR A 373 10.91 6.34 1.27
N VAL A 374 9.60 6.55 1.35
CA VAL A 374 8.63 6.09 0.35
C VAL A 374 7.88 7.26 -0.26
N MET A 375 7.73 7.25 -1.57
CA MET A 375 6.72 8.00 -2.32
C MET A 375 5.61 7.04 -2.71
N ASP A 376 4.45 7.17 -2.06
CA ASP A 376 3.27 6.38 -2.37
C ASP A 376 2.43 7.07 -3.45
N GLU A 377 1.96 6.32 -4.44
CA GLU A 377 1.40 6.90 -5.67
C GLU A 377 -0.03 6.43 -5.95
N LEU A 378 -0.95 7.39 -6.14
CA LEU A 378 -2.24 7.15 -6.77
C LEU A 378 -1.99 6.77 -8.23
N SER A 379 -2.59 5.69 -8.71
CA SER A 379 -2.42 5.28 -10.10
C SER A 379 -2.88 6.36 -11.09
N GLY A 380 -2.16 6.46 -12.21
CA GLY A 380 -2.39 7.41 -13.29
C GLY A 380 -1.15 7.50 -14.17
N TRP A 381 -1.25 7.10 -15.46
CA TRP A 381 -0.13 7.13 -16.38
C TRP A 381 -0.58 7.68 -17.72
N HIS A 382 -0.22 8.95 -18.03
CA HIS A 382 -0.77 9.77 -19.12
C HIS A 382 -2.29 9.97 -19.07
N GLY A 383 -3.05 9.02 -18.55
CA GLY A 383 -4.47 9.09 -18.28
C GLY A 383 -4.75 9.23 -16.79
N LYS A 384 -5.83 9.89 -16.44
CA LYS A 384 -6.21 10.22 -15.06
C LYS A 384 -7.57 9.64 -14.67
N HIS A 385 -7.75 9.39 -13.38
CA HIS A 385 -9.05 9.08 -12.81
C HIS A 385 -10.03 10.23 -12.98
N GLU A 386 -11.31 9.92 -13.17
CA GLU A 386 -12.39 10.88 -13.00
C GLU A 386 -12.46 11.32 -11.53
N THR A 387 -12.84 12.59 -11.29
CA THR A 387 -12.79 13.19 -9.96
C THR A 387 -13.57 12.41 -8.91
N ILE A 388 -14.80 11.98 -9.20
CA ILE A 388 -15.66 11.26 -8.22
C ILE A 388 -15.03 9.92 -7.82
N ASN A 389 -14.58 9.12 -8.78
CA ASN A 389 -13.92 7.86 -8.47
C ASN A 389 -12.53 8.08 -7.85
N GLY A 390 -11.79 9.06 -8.36
CA GLY A 390 -10.47 9.44 -7.82
C GLY A 390 -10.52 9.86 -6.37
N GLN A 391 -11.52 10.65 -5.94
CA GLN A 391 -11.73 11.02 -4.54
C GLN A 391 -11.90 9.79 -3.63
N LYS A 392 -12.64 8.78 -4.10
CA LYS A 392 -12.80 7.51 -3.38
C LYS A 392 -11.47 6.78 -3.25
N LEU A 393 -10.71 6.67 -4.34
CA LEU A 393 -9.43 5.95 -4.36
C LEU A 393 -8.35 6.66 -3.51
N VAL A 394 -8.28 8.00 -3.56
CA VAL A 394 -7.42 8.79 -2.66
C VAL A 394 -7.77 8.52 -1.20
N LYS A 395 -9.07 8.54 -0.85
CA LYS A 395 -9.50 8.19 0.52
C LYS A 395 -9.03 6.80 0.92
N GLU A 396 -9.26 5.80 0.08
CA GLU A 396 -8.90 4.39 0.34
C GLU A 396 -7.39 4.23 0.54
N MET A 397 -6.57 4.84 -0.32
CA MET A 397 -5.11 4.85 -0.23
C MET A 397 -4.64 5.52 1.08
N ILE A 398 -5.01 6.79 1.29
CA ILE A 398 -4.51 7.55 2.44
C ILE A 398 -4.99 6.95 3.76
N THR A 399 -6.24 6.54 3.88
CA THR A 399 -6.75 5.97 5.14
C THR A 399 -6.12 4.64 5.48
N ARG A 400 -5.64 3.87 4.48
CA ARG A 400 -4.87 2.66 4.70
C ARG A 400 -3.44 2.97 5.16
N ASP A 401 -2.79 3.96 4.52
CA ASP A 401 -1.33 4.10 4.57
C ASP A 401 -0.83 5.28 5.42
N VAL A 402 -1.73 6.16 5.90
CA VAL A 402 -1.39 7.42 6.59
C VAL A 402 -0.45 7.27 7.80
N ASN A 403 -0.49 6.11 8.49
CA ASN A 403 0.27 5.90 9.72
C ASN A 403 1.69 5.36 9.50
N HIS A 404 2.08 5.05 8.25
CA HIS A 404 3.42 4.59 7.92
C HIS A 404 4.43 5.74 7.98
N PRO A 405 5.43 5.71 8.89
CA PRO A 405 6.44 6.77 8.97
C PRO A 405 7.37 6.80 7.75
N CYS A 406 7.50 5.72 7.02
CA CYS A 406 8.31 5.66 5.80
C CYS A 406 7.78 6.56 4.68
N ILE A 407 6.47 6.82 4.61
CA ILE A 407 5.88 7.65 3.55
C ILE A 407 6.22 9.12 3.81
N ILE A 408 6.93 9.74 2.86
CA ILE A 408 7.39 11.13 2.92
C ILE A 408 6.57 12.01 1.97
N TRP A 409 6.16 11.46 0.84
CA TRP A 409 5.34 12.13 -0.17
C TRP A 409 4.17 11.27 -0.60
N TRP A 410 3.11 11.94 -1.00
CA TRP A 410 2.07 11.40 -1.84
C TRP A 410 2.32 11.81 -3.29
N SER A 411 1.95 10.96 -4.23
CA SER A 411 2.02 11.25 -5.65
C SER A 411 0.63 11.11 -6.27
N ASN A 412 0.22 12.12 -7.04
CA ASN A 412 -1.07 12.16 -7.73
C ASN A 412 -0.88 11.73 -9.20
N GLY A 413 -0.64 10.44 -9.44
CA GLY A 413 -0.43 9.90 -10.79
C GLY A 413 0.97 10.13 -11.36
N ASN A 414 1.17 9.80 -12.64
CA ASN A 414 2.42 9.86 -13.36
C ASN A 414 2.25 10.55 -14.73
N GLU A 415 3.28 11.30 -15.18
CA GLU A 415 3.42 11.82 -16.56
C GLU A 415 2.15 12.45 -17.16
N LYS A 416 1.62 13.49 -16.46
CA LYS A 416 0.35 14.16 -16.78
C LYS A 416 -0.91 13.33 -16.48
N GLY A 417 -0.76 12.12 -15.92
CA GLY A 417 -1.88 11.31 -15.45
C GLY A 417 -2.47 11.78 -14.10
N TRP A 418 -2.08 12.94 -13.60
CA TRP A 418 -2.64 13.55 -12.38
C TRP A 418 -3.96 14.27 -12.65
N ASN A 419 -4.89 14.14 -11.74
CA ASN A 419 -6.10 14.96 -11.71
C ASN A 419 -5.96 16.03 -10.62
N THR A 420 -5.71 17.28 -11.04
CA THR A 420 -5.46 18.40 -10.12
C THR A 420 -6.64 18.73 -9.18
N GLU A 421 -7.86 18.30 -9.50
CA GLU A 421 -9.00 18.41 -8.61
C GLU A 421 -8.88 17.51 -7.37
N LEU A 422 -7.98 16.52 -7.40
CA LEU A 422 -7.72 15.61 -6.30
C LEU A 422 -6.63 16.09 -5.33
N ASP A 423 -5.84 17.09 -5.68
CA ASP A 423 -4.69 17.51 -4.86
C ASP A 423 -5.08 17.82 -3.40
N GLY A 424 -6.21 18.49 -3.21
CA GLY A 424 -6.75 18.80 -1.88
C GLY A 424 -7.34 17.60 -1.14
N GLU A 425 -7.68 16.50 -1.83
CA GLU A 425 -8.28 15.32 -1.22
C GLU A 425 -7.28 14.57 -0.33
N PHE A 426 -6.00 14.51 -0.73
CA PHE A 426 -4.96 13.85 0.04
C PHE A 426 -4.88 14.41 1.47
N HIS A 427 -4.91 15.72 1.61
CA HIS A 427 -4.81 16.40 2.91
C HIS A 427 -6.07 16.32 3.77
N LYS A 428 -7.21 15.84 3.25
CA LYS A 428 -8.41 15.60 4.07
C LYS A 428 -8.23 14.43 5.03
N TYR A 429 -7.39 13.45 4.65
CA TYR A 429 -7.18 12.22 5.39
C TYR A 429 -5.78 12.10 6.02
N ASP A 430 -4.87 13.02 5.69
CA ASP A 430 -3.51 13.07 6.20
C ASP A 430 -3.30 14.27 7.14
N PRO A 431 -3.31 14.07 8.47
CA PRO A 431 -3.06 15.15 9.44
C PRO A 431 -1.63 15.70 9.35
N GLN A 432 -0.68 14.93 8.79
CA GLN A 432 0.72 15.34 8.63
C GLN A 432 0.90 16.35 7.49
N LYS A 433 -0.09 16.47 6.58
CA LYS A 433 -0.05 17.37 5.41
C LYS A 433 1.20 17.18 4.55
N ARG A 434 1.56 15.91 4.32
CA ARG A 434 2.71 15.54 3.47
C ARG A 434 2.57 16.16 2.08
N PRO A 435 3.67 16.55 1.42
CA PRO A 435 3.63 17.10 0.07
C PRO A 435 2.98 16.10 -0.91
N VAL A 436 2.14 16.63 -1.80
CA VAL A 436 1.59 15.90 -2.96
C VAL A 436 2.43 16.28 -4.18
N LEU A 437 2.93 15.32 -4.92
CA LEU A 437 3.77 15.55 -6.10
C LEU A 437 3.02 15.21 -7.39
N HIS A 438 3.49 15.85 -8.48
CA HIS A 438 3.07 15.58 -9.86
C HIS A 438 4.28 15.07 -10.65
N PRO A 439 4.60 13.76 -10.65
CA PRO A 439 5.73 13.20 -11.39
C PRO A 439 5.78 13.65 -12.85
N GLN A 440 6.96 14.05 -13.31
CA GLN A 440 7.22 14.78 -14.56
C GLN A 440 6.60 16.20 -14.57
N GLY A 441 6.44 16.82 -13.42
CA GLY A 441 5.87 18.17 -13.31
C GLY A 441 6.49 18.98 -12.20
N ASN A 442 6.02 20.23 -12.09
CA ASN A 442 6.39 21.18 -11.05
C ASN A 442 5.19 21.43 -10.15
N PHE A 443 5.25 20.95 -8.90
CA PHE A 443 4.18 21.10 -7.91
C PHE A 443 4.70 20.96 -6.48
N SER A 444 4.06 21.61 -5.51
CA SER A 444 4.40 21.56 -4.08
C SER A 444 5.86 21.91 -3.76
N GLY A 445 6.47 22.80 -4.55
CA GLY A 445 7.87 23.22 -4.36
C GLY A 445 8.92 22.28 -4.93
N TYR A 446 8.51 21.25 -5.65
CA TYR A 446 9.41 20.29 -6.31
C TYR A 446 9.30 20.37 -7.84
N GLU A 447 10.45 20.27 -8.49
CA GLU A 447 10.60 20.01 -9.92
C GLU A 447 11.01 18.56 -10.10
N THR A 448 10.12 17.75 -10.71
CA THR A 448 10.25 16.28 -10.77
C THR A 448 10.42 15.75 -12.19
N MET A 449 10.86 16.58 -13.12
CA MET A 449 10.95 16.25 -14.55
C MET A 449 11.75 14.98 -14.81
N HIS A 450 11.20 14.12 -15.69
CA HIS A 450 11.80 12.84 -16.06
C HIS A 450 12.87 12.98 -17.15
N TYR A 451 13.87 12.09 -17.12
CA TYR A 451 14.83 11.77 -18.20
C TYR A 451 15.50 12.99 -18.83
N ARG A 452 15.92 13.95 -18.00
CA ARG A 452 16.69 15.09 -18.49
C ARG A 452 18.14 14.74 -18.69
N SER A 453 18.69 15.21 -19.80
CA SER A 453 20.14 15.14 -20.03
C SER A 453 20.91 15.86 -18.91
N TYR A 454 22.20 15.55 -18.77
CA TYR A 454 23.06 16.18 -17.77
C TYR A 454 23.02 17.71 -17.82
N GLY A 455 23.09 18.29 -19.03
CA GLY A 455 23.03 19.75 -19.23
C GLY A 455 21.65 20.36 -18.90
N GLU A 456 20.54 19.66 -19.27
CA GLU A 456 19.18 20.10 -18.92
C GLU A 456 18.97 20.05 -17.41
N SER A 457 19.44 19.01 -16.72
CA SER A 457 19.35 18.88 -15.27
C SER A 457 20.02 20.03 -14.55
N GLN A 458 21.18 20.52 -15.06
CA GLN A 458 21.82 21.72 -14.52
C GLN A 458 20.96 22.98 -14.65
N ASN A 459 20.17 23.09 -15.72
CA ASN A 459 19.26 24.22 -15.91
C ASN A 459 18.07 24.14 -14.94
N TYR A 460 17.47 22.96 -14.76
CA TYR A 460 16.39 22.74 -13.78
C TYR A 460 16.83 23.06 -12.35
N MET A 461 18.04 22.70 -11.96
CA MET A 461 18.58 23.02 -10.64
C MET A 461 18.78 24.53 -10.39
N ARG A 462 18.73 25.39 -11.43
CA ARG A 462 18.75 26.85 -11.28
C ARG A 462 17.38 27.45 -10.96
N LEU A 463 16.29 26.68 -11.16
CA LEU A 463 14.95 27.10 -10.80
C LEU A 463 14.80 27.22 -9.27
N PRO A 464 13.79 27.94 -8.76
CA PRO A 464 13.60 28.09 -7.32
C PRO A 464 13.15 26.80 -6.63
N GLU A 465 12.54 25.88 -7.36
CA GLU A 465 12.02 24.61 -6.84
C GLU A 465 13.16 23.64 -6.47
N ILE A 466 12.84 22.68 -5.62
CA ILE A 466 13.74 21.59 -5.28
C ILE A 466 13.76 20.60 -6.46
N PHE A 467 14.90 20.45 -7.12
CA PHE A 467 15.07 19.48 -8.19
C PHE A 467 15.18 18.07 -7.61
N MET A 468 14.24 17.21 -7.97
CA MET A 468 14.17 15.80 -7.58
C MET A 468 13.51 14.98 -8.68
N PRO A 469 14.23 14.59 -9.74
CA PRO A 469 13.65 13.79 -10.81
C PRO A 469 13.08 12.49 -10.24
N THR A 470 11.79 12.26 -10.48
CA THR A 470 11.10 11.05 -10.02
C THR A 470 11.39 9.84 -10.91
N GLU A 471 11.99 10.08 -12.09
CA GLU A 471 12.59 9.06 -12.95
C GLU A 471 13.79 9.65 -13.68
N PHE A 472 14.93 8.96 -13.62
CA PHE A 472 16.11 9.30 -14.40
C PHE A 472 16.99 8.09 -14.69
N LEU A 473 17.88 8.20 -15.69
CA LEU A 473 18.77 7.14 -16.13
C LEU A 473 18.03 5.84 -16.48
N HIS A 474 17.07 5.95 -17.39
CA HIS A 474 16.30 4.82 -17.92
C HIS A 474 17.21 3.79 -18.61
N GLY A 475 17.03 2.52 -18.30
CA GLY A 475 17.88 1.45 -18.82
C GLY A 475 17.90 1.32 -20.34
N LEU A 476 16.76 1.54 -20.99
CA LEU A 476 16.63 1.39 -22.44
C LEU A 476 16.91 2.67 -23.23
N TYR A 477 16.53 3.84 -22.71
CA TYR A 477 16.45 5.06 -23.52
C TYR A 477 17.58 6.05 -23.31
N ASP A 478 18.18 6.10 -22.11
CA ASP A 478 19.20 7.10 -21.80
C ASP A 478 20.61 6.71 -22.25
N GLY A 479 20.79 5.53 -22.83
CA GLY A 479 22.09 4.98 -23.20
C GLY A 479 22.97 4.68 -21.97
N GLY A 480 24.03 3.92 -22.17
CA GLY A 480 25.00 3.63 -21.10
C GLY A 480 24.47 2.91 -19.86
N HIS A 481 23.22 2.53 -19.82
CA HIS A 481 22.59 1.68 -18.80
C HIS A 481 22.93 2.09 -17.35
N GLY A 482 22.79 3.39 -17.03
CA GLY A 482 23.12 3.92 -15.71
C GLY A 482 24.59 4.29 -15.51
N ALA A 483 25.44 4.18 -16.52
CA ALA A 483 26.86 4.58 -16.46
C ALA A 483 27.07 6.05 -16.03
N GLY A 484 26.11 6.92 -16.33
CA GLY A 484 26.13 8.34 -15.92
C GLY A 484 25.79 8.60 -14.46
N LEU A 485 25.45 7.61 -13.66
CA LEU A 485 24.99 7.82 -12.28
C LEU A 485 25.98 8.59 -11.43
N TYR A 486 27.27 8.30 -11.54
CA TYR A 486 28.30 9.01 -10.80
C TYR A 486 28.31 10.51 -11.11
N ASP A 487 28.25 10.88 -12.39
CA ASP A 487 28.28 12.28 -12.84
C ASP A 487 27.02 13.03 -12.39
N TYR A 488 25.84 12.41 -12.56
CA TYR A 488 24.57 13.00 -12.06
C TYR A 488 24.59 13.16 -10.56
N TRP A 489 25.05 12.14 -9.82
CA TRP A 489 25.10 12.20 -8.36
C TRP A 489 26.05 13.28 -7.84
N GLU A 490 27.26 13.36 -8.43
CA GLU A 490 28.24 14.39 -8.09
C GLU A 490 27.71 15.81 -8.36
N MET A 491 26.96 15.99 -9.43
CA MET A 491 26.29 17.23 -9.75
C MET A 491 25.18 17.55 -8.73
N MET A 492 24.29 16.60 -8.48
CA MET A 492 23.13 16.76 -7.59
C MET A 492 23.56 17.07 -6.15
N ARG A 493 24.51 16.32 -5.58
CA ARG A 493 24.93 16.49 -4.18
C ARG A 493 25.64 17.82 -3.90
N LYS A 494 26.20 18.45 -4.91
CA LYS A 494 26.87 19.74 -4.82
C LYS A 494 25.90 20.92 -4.90
N HIS A 495 24.68 20.68 -5.36
CA HIS A 495 23.71 21.74 -5.57
C HIS A 495 22.75 21.87 -4.38
N PRO A 496 22.62 23.07 -3.75
CA PRO A 496 21.83 23.23 -2.52
C PRO A 496 20.34 22.93 -2.71
N ARG A 497 19.78 23.16 -3.90
CA ARG A 497 18.37 22.94 -4.20
C ARG A 497 18.07 21.59 -4.85
N CYS A 498 18.98 20.63 -4.79
CA CYS A 498 18.72 19.29 -5.26
C CYS A 498 18.48 18.35 -4.08
N ALA A 499 17.42 17.56 -4.14
CA ALA A 499 17.12 16.53 -3.15
C ALA A 499 17.51 15.10 -3.61
N GLY A 500 18.28 14.93 -4.68
CA GLY A 500 18.56 13.62 -5.28
C GLY A 500 17.49 13.22 -6.29
N GLY A 501 17.16 11.92 -6.42
CA GLY A 501 16.17 11.45 -7.39
C GLY A 501 15.97 9.94 -7.33
N PHE A 502 15.14 9.42 -8.27
CA PHE A 502 14.77 8.00 -8.34
C PHE A 502 15.17 7.42 -9.69
N LEU A 503 16.04 6.42 -9.67
CA LEU A 503 16.43 5.68 -10.88
C LEU A 503 15.23 4.91 -11.46
N TRP A 504 15.12 4.84 -12.76
CA TRP A 504 14.23 3.93 -13.45
C TRP A 504 15.02 2.69 -13.88
N VAL A 505 14.71 1.50 -13.44
CA VAL A 505 13.81 1.00 -12.43
C VAL A 505 14.48 -0.20 -11.73
N LEU A 506 13.98 -0.68 -10.60
CA LEU A 506 14.62 -1.73 -9.78
C LEU A 506 14.84 -3.02 -10.56
N ALA A 507 13.78 -3.60 -11.12
CA ALA A 507 13.82 -4.92 -11.76
C ALA A 507 13.04 -4.94 -13.08
N ASP A 508 13.46 -5.81 -13.98
CA ASP A 508 12.73 -6.12 -15.22
C ASP A 508 11.33 -6.67 -14.91
N GLU A 509 10.34 -6.31 -15.72
CA GLU A 509 8.96 -6.80 -15.63
C GLU A 509 8.69 -7.98 -16.60
N GLY A 510 9.57 -8.97 -16.66
CA GLY A 510 9.38 -10.19 -17.44
C GLY A 510 8.35 -11.11 -16.79
N VAL A 511 7.34 -11.57 -17.54
CA VAL A 511 6.31 -12.52 -17.09
C VAL A 511 6.66 -13.94 -17.50
N LYS A 512 6.63 -14.88 -16.58
CA LYS A 512 6.76 -16.31 -16.89
C LYS A 512 5.44 -16.84 -17.44
N ARG A 513 5.33 -16.86 -18.77
CA ARG A 513 4.15 -17.25 -19.53
C ARG A 513 3.86 -18.75 -19.38
N VAL A 514 2.77 -19.11 -18.68
CA VAL A 514 2.36 -20.53 -18.58
C VAL A 514 1.80 -21.08 -19.88
N ASP A 515 1.21 -20.23 -20.72
CA ASP A 515 0.72 -20.57 -22.06
C ASP A 515 1.84 -20.68 -23.11
N MET A 516 3.07 -20.30 -22.77
CA MET A 516 4.28 -20.40 -23.61
C MET A 516 5.36 -21.28 -22.96
N ASN A 517 4.98 -22.32 -22.24
CA ASN A 517 5.89 -23.28 -21.59
C ASN A 517 6.93 -22.64 -20.65
N GLY A 518 6.57 -21.58 -19.96
CA GLY A 518 7.42 -20.89 -18.99
C GLY A 518 8.44 -19.91 -19.62
N PHE A 519 8.24 -19.53 -20.89
CA PHE A 519 9.02 -18.46 -21.51
C PHE A 519 8.88 -17.17 -20.72
N ILE A 520 9.99 -16.46 -20.47
CA ILE A 520 9.99 -15.13 -19.86
C ILE A 520 9.71 -14.10 -20.94
N ASP A 521 8.52 -13.52 -20.91
CA ASP A 521 8.04 -12.55 -21.88
C ASP A 521 8.23 -11.12 -21.34
N ASN A 522 9.15 -10.39 -21.91
CA ASN A 522 9.45 -8.98 -21.61
C ASN A 522 8.67 -8.01 -22.52
N CYS A 523 7.58 -8.46 -23.14
CA CYS A 523 6.81 -7.67 -24.10
C CYS A 523 7.67 -7.03 -25.21
N GLY A 524 8.55 -7.82 -25.82
CA GLY A 524 9.45 -7.36 -26.88
C GLY A 524 10.47 -6.32 -26.40
N ASN A 525 10.98 -6.46 -25.21
CA ASN A 525 11.94 -5.62 -24.48
C ASN A 525 11.39 -4.37 -23.80
N TYR A 526 10.09 -4.13 -23.77
CA TYR A 526 9.55 -2.96 -23.04
C TYR A 526 9.69 -3.10 -21.53
N GLY A 527 9.50 -4.30 -21.00
CA GLY A 527 9.67 -4.58 -19.58
C GLY A 527 11.11 -4.98 -19.18
N ALA A 528 12.11 -4.77 -20.07
CA ALA A 528 13.50 -5.15 -19.85
C ALA A 528 14.38 -3.91 -19.57
N ASP A 529 14.08 -3.16 -18.54
CA ASP A 529 14.70 -1.88 -18.21
C ASP A 529 15.22 -1.78 -16.76
N GLY A 530 15.16 -2.89 -16.01
CA GLY A 530 15.60 -2.99 -14.64
C GLY A 530 17.10 -2.91 -14.42
N ILE A 531 17.48 -2.46 -13.22
CA ILE A 531 18.87 -2.57 -12.70
C ILE A 531 19.23 -4.04 -12.50
N VAL A 532 18.27 -4.83 -12.01
CA VAL A 532 18.36 -6.29 -11.88
C VAL A 532 17.39 -6.97 -12.84
N GLY A 533 17.62 -8.23 -13.13
CA GLY A 533 16.70 -9.03 -13.93
C GLY A 533 15.38 -9.36 -13.21
N PRO A 534 14.44 -10.03 -13.91
CA PRO A 534 13.11 -10.27 -13.39
C PRO A 534 13.06 -11.17 -12.15
N HIS A 535 14.10 -12.00 -11.94
CA HIS A 535 14.27 -12.82 -10.74
C HIS A 535 15.23 -12.21 -9.72
N HIS A 536 15.52 -10.91 -9.85
CA HIS A 536 16.50 -10.16 -9.03
C HIS A 536 17.96 -10.66 -9.17
N GLU A 537 18.27 -11.29 -10.28
CA GLU A 537 19.65 -11.58 -10.66
C GLU A 537 20.44 -10.27 -10.89
N LYS A 538 21.76 -10.30 -10.68
CA LYS A 538 22.62 -9.11 -10.62
C LYS A 538 22.61 -8.23 -11.87
N GLU A 539 22.22 -8.76 -13.02
CA GLU A 539 22.17 -8.04 -14.30
C GLU A 539 20.75 -8.13 -14.85
N GLY A 540 20.13 -7.00 -15.11
CA GLY A 540 18.87 -6.93 -15.82
C GLY A 540 19.04 -7.21 -17.31
N SER A 541 17.93 -7.49 -18.03
CA SER A 541 17.94 -7.73 -19.48
C SER A 541 18.40 -6.50 -20.27
N SER A 542 18.33 -5.31 -19.70
CA SER A 542 18.88 -4.07 -20.26
C SER A 542 20.42 -3.99 -20.21
N GLY A 543 21.11 -4.96 -19.60
CA GLY A 543 22.54 -4.95 -19.39
C GLY A 543 23.02 -4.05 -18.24
N LYS A 544 22.09 -3.50 -17.43
CA LYS A 544 22.46 -2.78 -16.21
C LYS A 544 23.08 -3.74 -15.20
N THR A 545 24.22 -3.37 -14.68
CA THR A 545 24.79 -4.01 -13.49
C THR A 545 24.14 -3.41 -12.25
N THR A 546 24.18 -4.14 -11.13
CA THR A 546 23.75 -3.60 -9.84
C THR A 546 24.48 -2.30 -9.54
N VAL A 547 23.72 -1.22 -9.38
CA VAL A 547 24.26 0.13 -9.22
C VAL A 547 24.32 0.48 -7.74
N ASN A 548 25.43 1.09 -7.32
CA ASN A 548 25.59 1.59 -5.96
C ASN A 548 25.90 3.09 -5.99
N TYR A 549 25.13 3.88 -5.25
CA TYR A 549 25.33 5.33 -5.14
C TYR A 549 26.67 5.76 -4.51
N ASN A 550 27.44 4.84 -3.94
CA ASN A 550 28.81 5.12 -3.48
C ASN A 550 29.85 5.07 -4.60
N GLY A 551 29.45 4.74 -5.83
CA GLY A 551 30.37 4.58 -6.96
C GLY A 551 31.13 3.25 -6.98
N ASP A 552 30.87 2.35 -6.05
CA ASP A 552 31.37 0.97 -6.11
C ASP A 552 30.52 0.21 -7.14
N ARG A 553 31.15 -0.36 -8.13
CA ARG A 553 30.53 -1.13 -9.22
C ARG A 553 30.59 -2.63 -8.93
#